data_c5ed33cf49de7b2f7bceb12869f39546
#
_entry.id   c5ed33cf49de7b2f7bceb12869f39546
#
_cell.length_a   1.000
_cell.length_b   1.000
_cell.length_c   1.000
_cell.angle_alpha   90.00
_cell.angle_beta   90.00
_cell.angle_gamma   90.00
#
_symmetry.space_group_name_H-M   'P 1'
#
loop_
_entity.id
_entity.type
_entity.pdbx_description
1 polymer ?
#
loop_
_entity_poly.entity_id
_entity_poly.type
_entity_poly.pdbx_seq_one_letter_code
_entity_poly.pdbx_strand_id
1 'polypeptide(L)'
;MDNSLYKLIDFIERLDGQASKARLQELVQKEFSLTKDRSVFYTDAFAIRFSSSKSTSFSNTVISLSNLQKYDDSPFVVCLNTPNKNYLFLANTTFLSKVSHSSQELREDNIRGSINGSDIVKVFNDIDNEPENFAELFAIHSEIGFDGNLARLVEATNNISPNGSKYNIRAIDKDVILQAPPESKEFCSIR
;
A
#
# COMPACT_ATOMS: atom_id res chain seq x y z
N MET A 1 -4.10 6.07 17.64
CA MET A 1 -4.73 6.10 16.28
C MET A 1 -5.97 6.98 16.35
N ASP A 2 -6.22 7.79 15.31
CA ASP A 2 -7.34 8.72 15.30
C ASP A 2 -8.69 7.96 15.24
N ASN A 3 -9.70 8.47 15.93
CA ASN A 3 -11.07 7.95 15.94
C ASN A 3 -11.73 7.93 14.53
N SER A 4 -11.22 8.72 13.59
CA SER A 4 -11.71 8.77 12.22
C SER A 4 -11.46 7.48 11.43
N LEU A 5 -10.34 6.79 11.66
CA LEU A 5 -10.06 5.51 11.03
C LEU A 5 -11.02 4.41 11.49
N TYR A 6 -11.32 4.34 12.78
CA TYR A 6 -12.31 3.38 13.29
C TYR A 6 -13.72 3.63 12.74
N LYS A 7 -14.12 4.90 12.62
CA LYS A 7 -15.39 5.27 11.98
C LYS A 7 -15.43 4.87 10.50
N LEU A 8 -14.29 5.00 9.80
CA LEU A 8 -14.17 4.55 8.41
C LEU A 8 -14.36 3.03 8.31
N ILE A 9 -13.70 2.27 9.18
CA ILE A 9 -13.80 0.80 9.24
C ILE A 9 -15.27 0.40 9.46
N ASP A 10 -15.88 0.89 10.53
CA ASP A 10 -17.28 0.60 10.85
C ASP A 10 -18.24 0.96 9.71
N PHE A 11 -17.98 2.07 9.02
CA PHE A 11 -18.80 2.50 7.89
C PHE A 11 -18.71 1.55 6.71
N ILE A 12 -17.46 1.11 6.37
CA ILE A 12 -17.22 0.19 5.25
C ILE A 12 -17.80 -1.19 5.54
N GLU A 13 -17.63 -1.70 6.77
CA GLU A 13 -18.16 -3.01 7.18
C GLU A 13 -19.70 -3.07 7.14
N ARG A 14 -20.38 -1.98 7.53
CA ARG A 14 -21.84 -1.88 7.40
C ARG A 14 -22.35 -1.94 5.96
N LEU A 15 -21.47 -1.71 4.98
CA LEU A 15 -21.79 -1.78 3.55
C LEU A 15 -21.37 -3.11 2.91
N ASP A 16 -21.01 -4.12 3.70
CA ASP A 16 -20.67 -5.47 3.23
C ASP A 16 -21.78 -6.05 2.37
N GLY A 17 -21.41 -6.49 1.16
CA GLY A 17 -22.35 -7.09 0.21
C GLY A 17 -23.41 -6.14 -0.38
N GLN A 18 -23.41 -4.85 0.00
CA GLN A 18 -24.48 -3.91 -0.37
C GLN A 18 -24.07 -2.93 -1.48
N ALA A 19 -22.79 -2.78 -1.76
CA ALA A 19 -22.32 -1.78 -2.71
C ALA A 19 -21.23 -2.33 -3.63
N SER A 20 -21.28 -1.94 -4.90
CA SER A 20 -20.13 -2.12 -5.81
C SER A 20 -18.98 -1.21 -5.38
N LYS A 21 -17.75 -1.51 -5.84
CA LYS A 21 -16.58 -0.68 -5.57
C LYS A 21 -16.82 0.81 -5.87
N ALA A 22 -17.42 1.12 -7.01
CA ALA A 22 -17.67 2.52 -7.41
C ALA A 22 -18.63 3.21 -6.44
N ARG A 23 -19.70 2.52 -6.04
CA ARG A 23 -20.66 3.06 -5.09
C ARG A 23 -20.08 3.19 -3.69
N LEU A 24 -19.29 2.22 -3.25
CA LEU A 24 -18.57 2.27 -1.98
C LEU A 24 -17.63 3.48 -1.91
N GLN A 25 -16.83 3.70 -2.96
CA GLN A 25 -15.95 4.86 -3.07
C GLN A 25 -16.70 6.18 -2.93
N GLU A 26 -17.82 6.33 -3.65
CA GLU A 26 -18.65 7.54 -3.61
C GLU A 26 -19.20 7.79 -2.19
N LEU A 27 -19.76 6.76 -1.56
CA LEU A 27 -20.31 6.86 -0.21
C LEU A 27 -19.26 7.23 0.82
N VAL A 28 -18.11 6.54 0.80
CA VAL A 28 -16.99 6.80 1.73
C VAL A 28 -16.41 8.20 1.50
N GLN A 29 -16.18 8.57 0.23
CA GLN A 29 -15.67 9.90 -0.09
C GLN A 29 -16.58 11.01 0.44
N LYS A 30 -17.88 10.85 0.29
CA LYS A 30 -18.87 11.83 0.75
C LYS A 30 -18.94 11.88 2.28
N GLU A 31 -19.05 10.73 2.93
CA GLU A 31 -19.20 10.63 4.39
C GLU A 31 -18.02 11.24 5.15
N PHE A 32 -16.80 10.96 4.68
CA PHE A 32 -15.56 11.41 5.32
C PHE A 32 -14.93 12.64 4.67
N SER A 33 -15.60 13.26 3.67
CA SER A 33 -15.09 14.42 2.92
C SER A 33 -13.67 14.20 2.37
N LEU A 34 -13.40 12.99 1.84
CA LEU A 34 -12.06 12.61 1.42
C LEU A 34 -11.61 13.39 0.18
N THR A 35 -10.38 13.85 0.22
CA THR A 35 -9.68 14.36 -0.96
C THR A 35 -9.25 13.19 -1.83
N LYS A 36 -9.40 13.35 -3.16
CA LYS A 36 -8.99 12.33 -4.13
C LYS A 36 -7.71 12.75 -4.83
N ASP A 37 -6.70 11.88 -4.77
CA ASP A 37 -5.48 11.98 -5.56
C ASP A 37 -5.34 10.70 -6.41
N ARG A 38 -5.68 10.79 -7.70
CA ARG A 38 -5.72 9.65 -8.63
C ARG A 38 -6.60 8.51 -8.12
N SER A 39 -5.99 7.43 -7.61
CA SER A 39 -6.69 6.25 -7.10
C SER A 39 -6.71 6.15 -5.57
N VAL A 40 -6.15 7.13 -4.89
CA VAL A 40 -6.09 7.20 -3.42
C VAL A 40 -7.05 8.28 -2.94
N PHE A 41 -7.76 7.99 -1.88
CA PHE A 41 -8.61 8.94 -1.15
C PHE A 41 -7.98 9.14 0.23
N TYR A 42 -7.91 10.38 0.71
CA TYR A 42 -7.18 10.66 1.94
C TYR A 42 -7.74 11.82 2.74
N THR A 43 -7.37 11.83 4.01
CA THR A 43 -7.43 12.94 4.95
C THR A 43 -6.06 13.07 5.63
N ASP A 44 -5.92 13.97 6.57
CA ASP A 44 -4.71 14.06 7.41
C ASP A 44 -4.54 12.83 8.34
N ALA A 45 -5.62 12.06 8.58
CA ALA A 45 -5.62 10.96 9.53
C ALA A 45 -5.37 9.58 8.88
N PHE A 46 -5.67 9.41 7.61
CA PHE A 46 -5.50 8.14 6.88
C PHE A 46 -5.57 8.33 5.36
N ALA A 47 -5.07 7.35 4.65
CA ALA A 47 -5.29 7.19 3.21
C ALA A 47 -5.96 5.84 2.92
N ILE A 48 -6.80 5.78 1.88
CA ILE A 48 -7.48 4.56 1.46
C ILE A 48 -7.49 4.41 -0.06
N ARG A 49 -7.24 3.18 -0.51
CA ARG A 49 -7.40 2.77 -1.90
C ARG A 49 -8.41 1.64 -2.01
N PHE A 50 -9.32 1.74 -2.97
CA PHE A 50 -10.31 0.71 -3.23
C PHE A 50 -9.90 -0.17 -4.40
N SER A 51 -10.05 -1.47 -4.21
CA SER A 51 -9.93 -2.50 -5.24
C SER A 51 -11.20 -3.35 -5.27
N SER A 52 -11.39 -4.14 -6.32
CA SER A 52 -12.50 -5.09 -6.37
C SER A 52 -12.06 -6.42 -6.97
N SER A 53 -12.59 -7.50 -6.43
CA SER A 53 -12.38 -8.84 -6.96
C SER A 53 -13.65 -9.68 -6.76
N LYS A 54 -13.80 -10.72 -7.56
CA LYS A 54 -14.83 -11.75 -7.35
C LYS A 54 -14.45 -12.74 -6.24
N SER A 55 -13.20 -12.71 -5.81
CA SER A 55 -12.63 -13.55 -4.76
C SER A 55 -11.83 -12.69 -3.79
N THR A 56 -11.19 -13.30 -2.79
CA THR A 56 -10.29 -12.62 -1.84
C THR A 56 -8.90 -12.30 -2.42
N SER A 57 -8.74 -12.30 -3.75
CA SER A 57 -7.46 -12.05 -4.42
C SER A 57 -7.29 -10.57 -4.79
N PHE A 58 -6.16 -10.00 -4.40
CA PHE A 58 -5.72 -8.65 -4.75
C PHE A 58 -4.91 -8.57 -6.07
N SER A 59 -4.89 -9.62 -6.88
CA SER A 59 -4.01 -9.73 -8.05
C SER A 59 -4.07 -8.56 -9.04
N ASN A 60 -5.18 -7.82 -9.06
CA ASN A 60 -5.39 -6.68 -9.95
C ASN A 60 -5.16 -5.31 -9.27
N THR A 61 -4.71 -5.30 -8.03
CA THR A 61 -4.45 -4.05 -7.32
C THR A 61 -2.98 -3.69 -7.48
N VAL A 62 -2.70 -2.55 -8.10
CA VAL A 62 -1.34 -2.01 -8.24
C VAL A 62 -1.24 -0.73 -7.43
N ILE A 63 -0.22 -0.63 -6.57
CA ILE A 63 0.06 0.51 -5.72
C ILE A 63 1.43 1.05 -6.11
N SER A 64 1.52 2.32 -6.51
CA SER A 64 2.81 2.92 -6.86
C SER A 64 3.62 3.24 -5.61
N LEU A 65 4.95 3.12 -5.69
CA LEU A 65 5.85 3.54 -4.61
C LEU A 65 5.71 5.02 -4.27
N SER A 66 5.40 5.87 -5.26
CA SER A 66 5.15 7.30 -5.03
C SER A 66 3.92 7.55 -4.14
N ASN A 67 2.87 6.74 -4.27
CA ASN A 67 1.72 6.83 -3.37
C ASN A 67 2.07 6.35 -1.97
N LEU A 68 2.85 5.29 -1.86
CA LEU A 68 3.31 4.80 -0.57
C LEU A 68 4.18 5.84 0.12
N GLN A 69 5.17 6.41 -0.56
CA GLN A 69 6.00 7.47 -0.01
C GLN A 69 5.17 8.65 0.51
N LYS A 70 4.16 9.06 -0.26
CA LYS A 70 3.34 10.23 0.07
C LYS A 70 2.44 10.03 1.28
N TYR A 71 1.97 8.80 1.53
CA TYR A 71 0.95 8.49 2.53
C TYR A 71 1.42 7.52 3.61
N ASP A 72 2.70 7.16 3.65
CA ASP A 72 3.20 6.13 4.57
C ASP A 72 3.27 6.60 6.03
N ASP A 73 3.32 7.92 6.27
CA ASP A 73 3.31 8.52 7.62
C ASP A 73 1.94 8.47 8.31
N SER A 74 0.91 8.03 7.60
CA SER A 74 -0.43 7.80 8.14
C SER A 74 -0.91 6.39 7.78
N PRO A 75 -1.92 5.82 8.47
CA PRO A 75 -2.48 4.54 8.10
C PRO A 75 -2.93 4.53 6.63
N PHE A 76 -2.28 3.68 5.83
CA PHE A 76 -2.62 3.49 4.43
C PHE A 76 -3.40 2.19 4.26
N VAL A 77 -4.70 2.29 4.04
CA VAL A 77 -5.62 1.16 3.97
C VAL A 77 -5.89 0.78 2.52
N VAL A 78 -5.89 -0.51 2.22
CA VAL A 78 -6.45 -1.05 0.98
C VAL A 78 -7.75 -1.79 1.29
N CYS A 79 -8.83 -1.32 0.68
CA CYS A 79 -10.14 -1.97 0.75
C CYS A 79 -10.34 -2.85 -0.48
N LEU A 80 -10.50 -4.15 -0.27
CA LEU A 80 -10.91 -5.11 -1.29
C LEU A 80 -12.42 -5.36 -1.21
N ASN A 81 -13.16 -4.73 -2.11
CA ASN A 81 -14.58 -4.96 -2.26
C ASN A 81 -14.84 -6.27 -3.01
N THR A 82 -15.52 -7.20 -2.36
CA THR A 82 -16.01 -8.44 -2.97
C THR A 82 -17.54 -8.44 -2.97
N PRO A 83 -18.21 -9.39 -3.65
CA PRO A 83 -19.66 -9.46 -3.66
C PRO A 83 -20.30 -9.61 -2.27
N ASN A 84 -19.59 -10.17 -1.30
CA ASN A 84 -20.15 -10.50 0.02
C ASN A 84 -19.56 -9.69 1.17
N LYS A 85 -18.30 -9.25 1.05
CA LYS A 85 -17.58 -8.59 2.14
C LYS A 85 -16.54 -7.59 1.61
N ASN A 86 -16.29 -6.55 2.37
CA ASN A 86 -15.18 -5.62 2.17
C ASN A 86 -14.05 -6.01 3.12
N TYR A 87 -12.91 -6.42 2.56
CA TYR A 87 -11.71 -6.73 3.33
C TYR A 87 -10.84 -5.49 3.42
N LEU A 88 -10.34 -5.19 4.61
CA LEU A 88 -9.47 -4.05 4.88
C LEU A 88 -8.11 -4.56 5.33
N PHE A 89 -7.04 -3.99 4.78
CA PHE A 89 -5.67 -4.31 5.14
C PHE A 89 -4.84 -3.03 5.22
N LEU A 90 -3.95 -2.93 6.20
CA LEU A 90 -2.89 -1.94 6.17
C LEU A 90 -1.90 -2.30 5.07
N ALA A 91 -1.57 -1.32 4.25
CA ALA A 91 -0.65 -1.43 3.12
C ALA A 91 0.52 -0.44 3.25
N ASN A 92 0.78 0.05 4.45
CA ASN A 92 2.01 0.77 4.75
C ASN A 92 3.22 -0.12 4.44
N THR A 93 4.35 0.47 4.15
CA THR A 93 5.52 -0.26 3.63
C THR A 93 6.01 -1.41 4.51
N THR A 94 5.79 -1.36 5.82
CA THR A 94 6.05 -2.49 6.74
C THR A 94 5.29 -3.77 6.35
N PHE A 95 4.06 -3.62 5.86
CA PHE A 95 3.15 -4.73 5.57
C PHE A 95 3.22 -5.19 4.12
N LEU A 96 4.33 -4.92 3.46
CA LEU A 96 4.60 -5.35 2.10
C LEU A 96 5.76 -6.36 2.09
N SER A 97 5.58 -7.45 1.33
CA SER A 97 6.59 -8.50 1.25
C SER A 97 7.70 -8.18 0.25
N LYS A 98 7.39 -7.43 -0.81
CA LYS A 98 8.32 -7.14 -1.92
C LYS A 98 7.77 -6.06 -2.84
N VAL A 99 8.63 -5.57 -3.74
CA VAL A 99 8.26 -4.75 -4.89
C VAL A 99 8.15 -5.66 -6.12
N SER A 100 6.95 -5.99 -6.57
CA SER A 100 6.75 -7.09 -7.53
C SER A 100 6.23 -6.69 -8.92
N HIS A 101 5.84 -5.45 -9.13
CA HIS A 101 5.22 -5.08 -10.40
C HIS A 101 6.23 -4.66 -11.47
N SER A 102 5.91 -5.01 -12.72
CA SER A 102 6.77 -5.15 -13.89
C SER A 102 7.45 -3.90 -14.48
N SER A 103 7.29 -2.75 -13.90
CA SER A 103 7.85 -1.54 -14.47
C SER A 103 8.82 -0.85 -13.49
N GLN A 104 9.68 -1.64 -12.91
CA GLN A 104 10.74 -1.11 -12.06
C GLN A 104 11.85 -0.56 -12.95
N GLU A 105 12.07 0.70 -12.86
CA GLU A 105 13.17 1.39 -13.48
C GLU A 105 13.87 2.22 -12.43
N LEU A 106 15.09 1.82 -12.10
CA LEU A 106 15.95 2.56 -11.22
C LEU A 106 16.82 3.47 -12.05
N ARG A 107 16.71 4.75 -11.82
CA ARG A 107 17.54 5.78 -12.42
C ARG A 107 18.35 6.48 -11.34
N GLU A 108 19.39 7.18 -11.72
CA GLU A 108 20.20 7.97 -10.79
C GLU A 108 19.37 9.04 -10.06
N ASP A 109 18.30 9.53 -10.69
CA ASP A 109 17.46 10.63 -10.25
C ASP A 109 16.06 10.20 -9.78
N ASN A 110 15.62 8.97 -10.05
CA ASN A 110 14.31 8.51 -9.63
C ASN A 110 14.17 6.99 -9.53
N ILE A 111 13.28 6.53 -8.64
CA ILE A 111 12.94 5.13 -8.48
C ILE A 111 11.50 4.94 -8.98
N ARG A 112 11.34 4.15 -10.04
CA ARG A 112 10.04 3.72 -10.51
C ARG A 112 9.74 2.34 -9.98
N GLY A 113 8.62 2.18 -9.36
CA GLY A 113 8.21 0.87 -8.87
C GLY A 113 6.75 0.87 -8.44
N SER A 114 6.22 -0.32 -8.36
CA SER A 114 4.89 -0.56 -7.83
C SER A 114 4.80 -1.93 -7.18
N ILE A 115 3.80 -2.08 -6.36
CA ILE A 115 3.50 -3.26 -5.57
C ILE A 115 2.17 -3.80 -6.06
N ASN A 116 2.06 -5.11 -6.12
CA ASN A 116 0.78 -5.76 -6.32
C ASN A 116 0.07 -5.90 -4.96
N GLY A 117 -1.23 -5.77 -4.92
CA GLY A 117 -2.00 -5.99 -3.70
C GLY A 117 -1.79 -7.37 -3.07
N SER A 118 -1.39 -8.37 -3.87
CA SER A 118 -0.98 -9.69 -3.36
C SER A 118 0.31 -9.68 -2.54
N ASP A 119 1.08 -8.62 -2.59
CA ASP A 119 2.30 -8.46 -1.79
C ASP A 119 2.00 -7.90 -0.38
N ILE A 120 0.77 -7.49 -0.12
CA ILE A 120 0.31 -7.11 1.22
C ILE A 120 0.30 -8.36 2.09
N VAL A 121 1.08 -8.34 3.17
CA VAL A 121 1.12 -9.46 4.11
C VAL A 121 -0.16 -9.50 4.95
N LYS A 122 -0.69 -10.69 5.14
CA LYS A 122 -1.91 -10.92 5.94
C LYS A 122 -1.62 -11.13 7.42
N VAL A 123 -0.39 -11.51 7.73
CA VAL A 123 0.09 -11.69 9.11
C VAL A 123 1.48 -11.08 9.21
N PHE A 124 1.72 -10.27 10.21
CA PHE A 124 3.02 -9.66 10.49
C PHE A 124 3.37 -9.86 11.96
N ASN A 125 4.49 -10.56 12.24
CA ASN A 125 4.93 -10.91 13.59
C ASN A 125 3.80 -11.56 14.44
N ASP A 126 3.12 -12.55 13.87
CA ASP A 126 1.99 -13.27 14.45
C ASP A 126 0.73 -12.40 14.74
N ILE A 127 0.69 -11.17 14.22
CA ILE A 127 -0.46 -10.27 14.29
C ILE A 127 -1.18 -10.29 12.94
N ASP A 128 -2.46 -10.59 12.92
CA ASP A 128 -3.28 -10.56 11.71
C ASP A 128 -3.45 -9.12 11.22
N ASN A 129 -3.26 -8.90 9.92
CA ASN A 129 -3.46 -7.60 9.28
C ASN A 129 -4.95 -7.38 9.01
N GLU A 130 -5.69 -7.17 10.07
CA GLU A 130 -7.13 -6.96 10.11
C GLU A 130 -7.47 -5.71 10.93
N PRO A 131 -8.66 -5.13 10.76
CA PRO A 131 -9.05 -3.86 11.39
C PRO A 131 -8.83 -3.77 12.89
N GLU A 132 -9.06 -4.87 13.61
CA GLU A 132 -8.93 -4.92 15.06
C GLU A 132 -7.49 -4.66 15.53
N ASN A 133 -6.51 -4.99 14.69
CA ASN A 133 -5.08 -4.89 15.00
C ASN A 133 -4.42 -3.67 14.37
N PHE A 134 -5.13 -2.83 13.61
CA PHE A 134 -4.52 -1.71 12.89
C PHE A 134 -3.78 -0.73 13.78
N ALA A 135 -4.24 -0.52 15.02
CA ALA A 135 -3.56 0.39 15.96
C ALA A 135 -2.18 -0.13 16.34
N GLU A 136 -2.08 -1.41 16.67
CA GLU A 136 -0.85 -2.07 17.05
C GLU A 136 0.11 -2.16 15.86
N LEU A 137 -0.39 -2.62 14.73
CA LEU A 137 0.40 -2.70 13.50
C LEU A 137 0.96 -1.34 13.08
N PHE A 138 0.13 -0.30 13.09
CA PHE A 138 0.59 1.03 12.71
C PHE A 138 1.60 1.62 13.71
N ALA A 139 1.52 1.28 14.99
CA ALA A 139 2.54 1.66 15.97
C ALA A 139 3.90 1.04 15.60
N ILE A 140 3.93 -0.26 15.25
CA ILE A 140 5.14 -0.94 14.78
C ILE A 140 5.67 -0.29 13.49
N HIS A 141 4.80 0.03 12.53
CA HIS A 141 5.19 0.71 11.30
C HIS A 141 5.85 2.06 11.58
N SER A 142 5.29 2.85 12.50
CA SER A 142 5.79 4.19 12.84
C SER A 142 7.21 4.18 13.43
N GLU A 143 7.64 3.09 14.05
CA GLU A 143 9.00 2.93 14.59
C GLU A 143 10.02 2.69 13.47
N ILE A 144 9.65 2.02 12.39
CA ILE A 144 10.55 1.66 11.28
C ILE A 144 10.60 2.78 10.24
N GLY A 145 9.44 3.32 9.89
CA GLY A 145 9.26 4.38 8.90
C GLY A 145 9.50 3.95 7.45
N PHE A 146 9.27 4.88 6.53
CA PHE A 146 9.35 4.62 5.09
C PHE A 146 10.75 4.17 4.64
N ASP A 147 11.80 4.91 5.02
CA ASP A 147 13.17 4.66 4.55
C ASP A 147 13.70 3.29 5.00
N GLY A 148 13.45 2.91 6.26
CA GLY A 148 13.82 1.60 6.78
C GLY A 148 13.11 0.45 6.04
N ASN A 149 11.83 0.63 5.74
CA ASN A 149 11.05 -0.35 4.98
C ASN A 149 11.45 -0.40 3.51
N LEU A 150 11.80 0.73 2.89
CA LEU A 150 12.25 0.77 1.50
C LEU A 150 13.50 -0.07 1.31
N ALA A 151 14.50 0.08 2.18
CA ALA A 151 15.71 -0.74 2.15
C ALA A 151 15.39 -2.24 2.21
N ARG A 152 14.53 -2.63 3.14
CA ARG A 152 14.06 -4.01 3.27
C ARG A 152 13.33 -4.52 2.03
N LEU A 153 12.44 -3.71 1.44
CA LEU A 153 11.69 -4.08 0.23
C LEU A 153 12.60 -4.24 -0.99
N VAL A 154 13.58 -3.36 -1.14
CA VAL A 154 14.60 -3.45 -2.19
C VAL A 154 15.41 -4.73 -2.05
N GLU A 155 15.87 -5.06 -0.82
CA GLU A 155 16.57 -6.31 -0.53
C GLU A 155 15.72 -7.55 -0.85
N ALA A 156 14.47 -7.58 -0.37
CA ALA A 156 13.56 -8.68 -0.61
C ALA A 156 13.30 -8.89 -2.11
N THR A 157 13.23 -7.83 -2.88
CA THR A 157 12.98 -7.89 -4.33
C THR A 157 14.10 -8.58 -5.10
N ASN A 158 15.36 -8.41 -4.66
CA ASN A 158 16.49 -9.09 -5.31
C ASN A 158 16.60 -10.59 -5.01
N ASN A 159 16.06 -11.01 -3.88
CA ASN A 159 16.06 -12.42 -3.50
C ASN A 159 14.99 -13.23 -4.24
N ILE A 160 14.19 -12.58 -5.08
CA ILE A 160 13.17 -13.23 -5.89
C ILE A 160 13.77 -13.47 -7.27
N SER A 161 14.06 -14.74 -7.56
CA SER A 161 14.39 -15.17 -8.92
C SER A 161 13.18 -14.93 -9.80
N PRO A 162 13.21 -13.97 -10.74
CA PRO A 162 12.08 -13.73 -11.60
C PRO A 162 11.98 -14.86 -12.61
N ASN A 163 10.82 -15.39 -12.81
CA ASN A 163 10.49 -16.15 -14.01
C ASN A 163 10.41 -15.17 -15.20
N GLY A 164 11.58 -14.62 -15.62
CA GLY A 164 11.70 -13.68 -16.70
C GLY A 164 12.41 -12.37 -16.29
N SER A 165 13.17 -11.82 -17.18
CA SER A 165 14.14 -10.73 -17.05
C SER A 165 13.58 -9.34 -16.67
N LYS A 166 12.34 -9.23 -16.20
CA LYS A 166 11.67 -7.93 -15.98
C LYS A 166 11.89 -7.28 -14.61
N TYR A 167 12.54 -7.95 -13.66
CA TYR A 167 12.55 -7.54 -12.26
C TYR A 167 13.93 -7.54 -11.58
N ASN A 168 15.00 -7.48 -12.33
CA ASN A 168 16.32 -7.41 -11.73
C ASN A 168 16.63 -5.97 -11.31
N ILE A 169 16.51 -5.69 -10.02
CA ILE A 169 17.26 -4.60 -9.41
C ILE A 169 18.72 -5.07 -9.35
N ARG A 170 19.59 -4.46 -10.13
CA ARG A 170 21.03 -4.81 -10.10
C ARG A 170 21.63 -4.39 -8.75
N ALA A 171 22.66 -5.10 -8.28
CA ALA A 171 23.32 -4.77 -7.02
C ALA A 171 23.80 -3.31 -6.96
N ILE A 172 24.31 -2.78 -8.08
CA ILE A 172 24.73 -1.38 -8.18
C ILE A 172 23.57 -0.39 -8.02
N ASP A 173 22.39 -0.74 -8.44
CA ASP A 173 21.19 0.11 -8.35
C ASP A 173 20.68 0.17 -6.90
N LYS A 174 20.91 -0.88 -6.10
CA LYS A 174 20.61 -0.90 -4.66
C LYS A 174 21.41 0.12 -3.90
N ASP A 175 22.73 0.12 -4.12
CA ASP A 175 23.61 1.05 -3.43
C ASP A 175 23.26 2.50 -3.75
N VAL A 176 22.89 2.77 -5.02
CA VAL A 176 22.41 4.09 -5.43
C VAL A 176 21.11 4.48 -4.69
N ILE A 177 20.14 3.54 -4.55
CA ILE A 177 18.89 3.80 -3.83
C ILE A 177 19.17 4.06 -2.34
N LEU A 178 19.98 3.22 -1.73
CA LEU A 178 20.25 3.28 -0.29
C LEU A 178 21.08 4.50 0.10
N GLN A 179 21.98 4.96 -0.79
CA GLN A 179 22.85 6.11 -0.56
C GLN A 179 22.27 7.43 -1.04
N ALA A 180 21.21 7.41 -1.85
CA ALA A 180 20.56 8.64 -2.33
C ALA A 180 20.00 9.44 -1.15
N PRO A 181 20.27 10.75 -1.06
CA PRO A 181 19.68 11.60 -0.04
C PRO A 181 18.14 11.56 -0.13
N PRO A 182 17.42 11.71 0.98
CA PRO A 182 15.95 11.67 1.01
C PRO A 182 15.30 12.59 -0.03
N GLU A 183 15.87 13.77 -0.25
CA GLU A 183 15.35 14.78 -1.17
C GLU A 183 15.48 14.38 -2.64
N SER A 184 16.39 13.47 -2.99
CA SER A 184 16.59 13.00 -4.37
C SER A 184 15.84 11.70 -4.68
N LYS A 185 15.17 11.10 -3.69
CA LYS A 185 14.34 9.90 -3.87
C LYS A 185 12.96 10.28 -4.42
N GLU A 186 12.92 10.83 -5.64
CA GLU A 186 11.66 11.05 -6.33
C GLU A 186 11.10 9.73 -6.86
N PHE A 187 10.02 9.26 -6.24
CA PHE A 187 9.29 8.11 -6.73
C PHE A 187 8.29 8.53 -7.81
N CYS A 188 8.60 8.25 -9.06
CA CYS A 188 7.68 8.52 -10.15
C CYS A 188 6.59 7.45 -10.23
N SER A 189 5.33 7.87 -10.27
CA SER A 189 4.25 6.95 -10.63
C SER A 189 4.38 6.56 -12.10
N ILE A 190 4.30 5.25 -12.37
CA ILE A 190 4.23 4.73 -13.71
C ILE A 190 2.86 5.10 -14.28
N ARG A 191 2.86 5.75 -15.46
CA ARG A 191 1.66 6.04 -16.25
C ARG A 191 1.27 4.83 -17.07
#